data_bfee3569898f770ab15bb5db754a7ed4
#
_entry.id   bfee3569898f770ab15bb5db754a7ed4
#
_cell.length_a   1.000
_cell.length_b   1.000
_cell.length_c   1.000
_cell.angle_alpha   90.00
_cell.angle_beta   90.00
_cell.angle_gamma   90.00
#
_symmetry.space_group_name_H-M   'P 1'
#
loop_
_entity.id
_entity.type
_entity.pdbx_description
1 polymer ?
#
loop_
_entity_poly.entity_id
_entity_poly.type
_entity_poly.pdbx_seq_one_letter_code
_entity_poly.pdbx_strand_id
1 'polypeptide(L)'
;KPGGIFLLNCQWRPEDLEHALPAALKRKLASLHAKFYIIDAFEIAKKIGLGGRINMIMQSAFFHLTKIIPEADAVKYLKDANEHSYGRKGQNVVDMNNAAVDAGIAGAVEIPIPEEWAHATEGGFIAKINRPDFVRNVCDVMNRQEGDDLPVSTFKGWEDGTFTTGTSHYERPAAAIQVPEWIPENCISCNQCAFVCPHAAIRPFIVTEEEEARAPDGFICRDLPGPKKGLKYRIIVSPEDCYGCSICANVCPAPKKALVMKPI
;
A
#
# COMPACT_ATOMS: atom_id res chain seq x y z
N LYS A 1 1.34 23.54 -8.43
CA LYS A 1 1.61 24.74 -9.25
C LYS A 1 1.63 24.32 -10.73
N PRO A 2 1.19 25.18 -11.65
CA PRO A 2 1.32 24.89 -13.08
C PRO A 2 2.78 24.57 -13.46
N GLY A 3 2.97 23.56 -14.34
CA GLY A 3 4.30 23.10 -14.76
C GLY A 3 5.11 22.36 -13.70
N GLY A 4 4.51 22.04 -12.55
CA GLY A 4 5.17 21.31 -11.48
C GLY A 4 5.46 19.85 -11.85
N ILE A 5 6.38 19.23 -11.13
CA ILE A 5 6.74 17.82 -11.29
C ILE A 5 5.91 16.98 -10.31
N PHE A 6 5.32 15.91 -10.82
CA PHE A 6 4.63 14.89 -10.01
C PHE A 6 5.29 13.53 -10.27
N LEU A 7 5.88 12.96 -9.23
CA LEU A 7 6.48 11.63 -9.25
C LEU A 7 5.60 10.67 -8.44
N LEU A 8 5.10 9.62 -9.09
CA LEU A 8 4.30 8.57 -8.48
C LEU A 8 5.13 7.30 -8.34
N ASN A 9 5.29 6.83 -7.10
CA ASN A 9 5.81 5.48 -6.88
C ASN A 9 4.68 4.47 -7.01
N CYS A 10 4.71 3.66 -8.06
CA CYS A 10 3.69 2.66 -8.34
C CYS A 10 4.27 1.48 -9.14
N GLN A 11 3.57 0.36 -9.10
CA GLN A 11 3.90 -0.85 -9.85
C GLN A 11 3.28 -0.90 -11.25
N TRP A 12 2.47 0.09 -11.61
CA TRP A 12 1.77 0.13 -12.89
C TRP A 12 2.74 0.46 -14.03
N ARG A 13 2.48 -0.14 -15.18
CA ARG A 13 3.15 0.22 -16.42
C ARG A 13 2.49 1.45 -17.04
N PRO A 14 3.18 2.16 -17.94
CA PRO A 14 2.60 3.32 -18.63
C PRO A 14 1.22 3.05 -19.26
N GLU A 15 1.03 1.86 -19.86
CA GLU A 15 -0.22 1.42 -20.47
C GLU A 15 -1.37 1.18 -19.49
N ASP A 16 -1.06 0.88 -18.24
CA ASP A 16 -2.07 0.59 -17.20
C ASP A 16 -2.65 1.87 -16.59
N LEU A 17 -1.95 3.01 -16.71
CA LEU A 17 -2.28 4.26 -16.01
C LEU A 17 -3.65 4.82 -16.39
N GLU A 18 -4.12 4.55 -17.62
CA GLU A 18 -5.45 4.99 -18.06
C GLU A 18 -6.56 4.41 -17.18
N HIS A 19 -6.39 3.18 -16.75
CA HIS A 19 -7.39 2.48 -15.94
C HIS A 19 -7.09 2.57 -14.43
N ALA A 20 -5.83 2.72 -14.06
CA ALA A 20 -5.39 2.72 -12.67
C ALA A 20 -5.54 4.07 -11.97
N LEU A 21 -5.40 5.19 -12.72
CA LEU A 21 -5.46 6.52 -12.12
C LEU A 21 -6.89 7.03 -11.96
N PRO A 22 -7.24 7.61 -10.79
CA PRO A 22 -8.53 8.28 -10.59
C PRO A 22 -8.72 9.45 -11.56
N ALA A 23 -9.94 9.63 -12.07
CA ALA A 23 -10.25 10.71 -13.01
C ALA A 23 -9.95 12.11 -12.42
N ALA A 24 -10.15 12.31 -11.13
CA ALA A 24 -9.81 13.56 -10.46
C ALA A 24 -8.31 13.87 -10.55
N LEU A 25 -7.44 12.87 -10.39
CA LEU A 25 -5.99 13.04 -10.53
C LEU A 25 -5.61 13.34 -11.99
N LYS A 26 -6.17 12.61 -12.96
CA LYS A 26 -5.97 12.85 -14.39
C LYS A 26 -6.30 14.29 -14.77
N ARG A 27 -7.50 14.76 -14.40
CA ARG A 27 -7.92 16.16 -14.64
C ARG A 27 -6.97 17.16 -13.98
N LYS A 28 -6.51 16.87 -12.77
CA LYS A 28 -5.58 17.76 -12.04
C LYS A 28 -4.24 17.85 -12.73
N LEU A 29 -3.67 16.72 -13.16
CA LEU A 29 -2.39 16.68 -13.89
C LEU A 29 -2.49 17.46 -15.21
N ALA A 30 -3.55 17.26 -15.98
CA ALA A 30 -3.79 17.95 -17.23
C ALA A 30 -3.99 19.48 -17.00
N SER A 31 -4.81 19.87 -16.04
CA SER A 31 -5.10 21.30 -15.77
C SER A 31 -3.87 22.07 -15.27
N LEU A 32 -2.92 21.40 -14.66
CA LEU A 32 -1.67 22.00 -14.18
C LEU A 32 -0.54 21.91 -15.21
N HIS A 33 -0.75 21.29 -16.36
CA HIS A 33 0.32 20.97 -17.32
C HIS A 33 1.54 20.37 -16.60
N ALA A 34 1.29 19.45 -15.69
CA ALA A 34 2.30 18.86 -14.85
C ALA A 34 3.26 18.00 -15.67
N LYS A 35 4.52 17.91 -15.25
CA LYS A 35 5.44 16.86 -15.72
C LYS A 35 5.19 15.63 -14.86
N PHE A 36 4.67 14.59 -15.46
CA PHE A 36 4.29 13.37 -14.72
C PHE A 36 5.34 12.28 -14.92
N TYR A 37 5.79 11.71 -13.82
CA TYR A 37 6.75 10.61 -13.79
C TYR A 37 6.23 9.47 -12.92
N ILE A 38 6.57 8.24 -13.29
CA ILE A 38 6.36 7.05 -12.48
C ILE A 38 7.69 6.36 -12.18
N ILE A 39 7.74 5.64 -11.07
CA ILE A 39 8.87 4.80 -10.68
C ILE A 39 8.34 3.61 -9.87
N ASP A 40 8.81 2.39 -10.15
CA ASP A 40 8.59 1.23 -9.27
C ASP A 40 9.80 1.05 -8.35
N ALA A 41 9.85 1.86 -7.30
CA ALA A 41 10.94 1.83 -6.34
C ALA A 41 11.00 0.53 -5.52
N PHE A 42 9.86 -0.16 -5.35
CA PHE A 42 9.83 -1.43 -4.64
C PHE A 42 10.45 -2.56 -5.45
N GLU A 43 10.16 -2.65 -6.74
CA GLU A 43 10.79 -3.64 -7.61
C GLU A 43 12.30 -3.37 -7.76
N ILE A 44 12.70 -2.10 -7.86
CA ILE A 44 14.11 -1.69 -7.87
C ILE A 44 14.79 -2.14 -6.57
N ALA A 45 14.22 -1.82 -5.41
CA ALA A 45 14.76 -2.19 -4.10
C ALA A 45 14.89 -3.71 -3.93
N LYS A 46 13.91 -4.46 -4.41
CA LYS A 46 13.91 -5.93 -4.40
C LYS A 46 15.04 -6.51 -5.24
N LYS A 47 15.27 -5.99 -6.45
CA LYS A 47 16.37 -6.43 -7.34
C LYS A 47 17.74 -6.19 -6.72
N ILE A 48 17.90 -5.08 -5.98
CA ILE A 48 19.17 -4.71 -5.31
C ILE A 48 19.38 -5.53 -4.01
N GLY A 49 18.31 -6.12 -3.44
CA GLY A 49 18.38 -6.83 -2.15
C GLY A 49 18.04 -5.96 -0.93
N LEU A 50 17.51 -4.76 -1.13
CA LEU A 50 17.08 -3.85 -0.06
C LEU A 50 15.69 -4.17 0.50
N GLY A 51 14.97 -5.13 -0.07
CA GLY A 51 13.60 -5.46 0.32
C GLY A 51 12.64 -4.30 0.07
N GLY A 52 11.99 -3.80 1.11
CA GLY A 52 11.07 -2.67 1.02
C GLY A 52 11.69 -1.27 1.25
N ARG A 53 13.01 -1.16 1.31
CA ARG A 53 13.72 0.10 1.63
C ARG A 53 13.94 0.92 0.36
N ILE A 54 13.03 1.84 0.09
CA ILE A 54 13.01 2.64 -1.14
C ILE A 54 13.54 4.09 -0.97
N ASN A 55 13.93 4.49 0.24
CA ASN A 55 14.29 5.88 0.55
C ASN A 55 15.43 6.43 -0.33
N MET A 56 16.52 5.68 -0.55
CA MET A 56 17.63 6.15 -1.39
C MET A 56 17.22 6.27 -2.86
N ILE A 57 16.38 5.35 -3.34
CA ILE A 57 15.84 5.38 -4.70
C ILE A 57 14.98 6.62 -4.91
N MET A 58 14.06 6.89 -3.98
CA MET A 58 13.16 8.04 -4.08
C MET A 58 13.88 9.38 -3.91
N GLN A 59 14.89 9.47 -3.03
CA GLN A 59 15.69 10.68 -2.86
C GLN A 59 16.50 11.00 -4.12
N SER A 60 17.15 10.01 -4.71
CA SER A 60 17.93 10.22 -5.93
C SER A 60 17.06 10.60 -7.11
N ALA A 61 15.90 9.95 -7.29
CA ALA A 61 14.90 10.34 -8.28
C ALA A 61 14.41 11.79 -8.08
N PHE A 62 14.17 12.20 -6.82
CA PHE A 62 13.79 13.58 -6.50
C PHE A 62 14.86 14.58 -6.95
N PHE A 63 16.13 14.38 -6.60
CA PHE A 63 17.20 15.29 -6.98
C PHE A 63 17.42 15.32 -8.50
N HIS A 64 17.32 14.15 -9.15
CA HIS A 64 17.41 14.05 -10.61
C HIS A 64 16.33 14.87 -11.32
N LEU A 65 15.09 14.76 -10.88
CA LEU A 65 13.95 15.43 -11.52
C LEU A 65 13.90 16.93 -11.21
N THR A 66 14.18 17.31 -9.96
CA THR A 66 14.04 18.71 -9.51
C THR A 66 15.23 19.60 -9.85
N LYS A 67 16.42 19.00 -9.95
CA LYS A 67 17.70 19.71 -10.25
C LYS A 67 17.96 20.91 -9.34
N ILE A 68 17.50 20.85 -8.08
CA ILE A 68 17.73 21.93 -7.08
C ILE A 68 19.20 22.07 -6.70
N ILE A 69 20.00 21.04 -6.90
CA ILE A 69 21.46 21.04 -6.89
C ILE A 69 21.95 20.28 -8.14
N PRO A 70 23.21 20.49 -8.59
CA PRO A 70 23.78 19.71 -9.68
C PRO A 70 23.70 18.21 -9.39
N GLU A 71 23.31 17.42 -10.39
CA GLU A 71 23.09 15.98 -10.20
C GLU A 71 24.32 15.24 -9.68
N ALA A 72 25.50 15.58 -10.21
CA ALA A 72 26.75 14.98 -9.75
C ALA A 72 27.02 15.22 -8.26
N ASP A 73 26.69 16.44 -7.77
CA ASP A 73 26.83 16.79 -6.35
C ASP A 73 25.79 16.04 -5.51
N ALA A 74 24.54 15.94 -5.98
CA ALA A 74 23.49 15.18 -5.32
C ALA A 74 23.88 13.70 -5.14
N VAL A 75 24.36 13.06 -6.21
CA VAL A 75 24.83 11.68 -6.17
C VAL A 75 25.97 11.50 -5.19
N LYS A 76 26.95 12.40 -5.23
CA LYS A 76 28.08 12.37 -4.31
C LYS A 76 27.62 12.47 -2.86
N TYR A 77 26.79 13.47 -2.53
CA TYR A 77 26.31 13.67 -1.16
C TYR A 77 25.45 12.50 -0.65
N LEU A 78 24.63 11.91 -1.50
CA LEU A 78 23.86 10.73 -1.13
C LEU A 78 24.75 9.52 -0.84
N LYS A 79 25.78 9.29 -1.65
CA LYS A 79 26.75 8.19 -1.44
C LYS A 79 27.63 8.43 -0.22
N ASP A 80 28.09 9.65 0.02
CA ASP A 80 28.83 10.03 1.24
C ASP A 80 27.95 9.83 2.50
N ALA A 81 26.66 10.19 2.42
CA ALA A 81 25.71 9.96 3.51
C ALA A 81 25.46 8.46 3.76
N ASN A 82 25.44 7.64 2.71
CA ASN A 82 25.34 6.17 2.84
C ASN A 82 26.56 5.61 3.59
N GLU A 83 27.76 6.04 3.24
CA GLU A 83 28.99 5.63 3.91
C GLU A 83 28.94 5.98 5.40
N HIS A 84 28.57 7.22 5.71
CA HIS A 84 28.46 7.69 7.09
C HIS A 84 27.39 6.90 7.89
N SER A 85 26.23 6.64 7.29
CA SER A 85 25.08 6.04 7.98
C SER A 85 25.17 4.52 8.08
N TYR A 86 25.74 3.87 7.09
CA TYR A 86 25.73 2.42 6.95
C TYR A 86 27.10 1.76 7.03
N GLY A 87 28.20 2.50 7.01
CA GLY A 87 29.57 1.96 7.04
C GLY A 87 29.79 0.96 8.19
N ARG A 88 29.23 1.23 9.38
CA ARG A 88 29.31 0.32 10.54
C ARG A 88 28.55 -1.01 10.34
N LYS A 89 27.62 -1.08 9.37
CA LYS A 89 26.86 -2.30 9.05
C LYS A 89 27.54 -3.19 8.02
N GLY A 90 28.68 -2.74 7.50
CA GLY A 90 29.49 -3.43 6.51
C GLY A 90 29.32 -2.90 5.08
N GLN A 91 30.39 -3.05 4.30
CA GLN A 91 30.52 -2.51 2.94
C GLN A 91 29.38 -2.94 2.01
N ASN A 92 28.94 -4.19 2.10
CA ASN A 92 27.83 -4.69 1.29
C ASN A 92 26.53 -3.86 1.46
N VAL A 93 26.27 -3.34 2.67
CA VAL A 93 25.09 -2.50 2.92
C VAL A 93 25.26 -1.13 2.29
N VAL A 94 26.46 -0.56 2.33
CA VAL A 94 26.81 0.70 1.66
C VAL A 94 26.66 0.54 0.15
N ASP A 95 27.19 -0.53 -0.42
CA ASP A 95 27.17 -0.80 -1.86
C ASP A 95 25.73 -0.95 -2.37
N MET A 96 24.87 -1.68 -1.63
CA MET A 96 23.45 -1.80 -1.98
C MET A 96 22.74 -0.42 -1.95
N ASN A 97 23.01 0.44 -0.97
CA ASN A 97 22.42 1.78 -0.91
C ASN A 97 22.98 2.69 -2.01
N ASN A 98 24.23 2.57 -2.37
CA ASN A 98 24.83 3.29 -3.49
C ASN A 98 24.24 2.86 -4.83
N ALA A 99 24.04 1.56 -5.03
CA ALA A 99 23.33 1.04 -6.20
C ALA A 99 21.87 1.56 -6.27
N ALA A 100 21.23 1.74 -5.11
CA ALA A 100 19.89 2.32 -5.05
C ALA A 100 19.84 3.79 -5.48
N VAL A 101 20.88 4.58 -5.16
CA VAL A 101 21.03 5.96 -5.65
C VAL A 101 21.12 5.99 -7.18
N ASP A 102 21.97 5.15 -7.77
CA ASP A 102 22.15 5.10 -9.22
C ASP A 102 20.86 4.61 -9.92
N ALA A 103 20.21 3.60 -9.36
CA ALA A 103 18.98 3.02 -9.90
C ALA A 103 17.78 3.99 -9.80
N GLY A 104 17.72 4.84 -8.79
CA GLY A 104 16.65 5.82 -8.64
C GLY A 104 16.68 6.90 -9.73
N ILE A 105 17.88 7.32 -10.15
CA ILE A 105 18.07 8.24 -11.28
C ILE A 105 17.58 7.61 -12.58
N ALA A 106 17.97 6.37 -12.83
CA ALA A 106 17.64 5.66 -14.07
C ALA A 106 16.19 5.15 -14.11
N GLY A 107 15.53 5.04 -12.95
CA GLY A 107 14.24 4.37 -12.81
C GLY A 107 13.02 5.26 -13.01
N ALA A 108 13.17 6.59 -13.03
CA ALA A 108 12.07 7.52 -13.23
C ALA A 108 11.71 7.61 -14.73
N VAL A 109 10.46 7.27 -15.06
CA VAL A 109 9.95 7.28 -16.43
C VAL A 109 8.96 8.42 -16.61
N GLU A 110 9.19 9.29 -17.57
CA GLU A 110 8.26 10.38 -17.92
C GLU A 110 7.04 9.82 -18.66
N ILE A 111 5.87 10.25 -18.24
CA ILE A 111 4.59 9.85 -18.81
C ILE A 111 3.97 11.06 -19.51
N PRO A 112 3.71 10.99 -20.80
CA PRO A 112 2.95 12.03 -21.48
C PRO A 112 1.54 12.08 -20.93
N ILE A 113 1.03 13.27 -20.67
CA ILE A 113 -0.34 13.48 -20.19
C ILE A 113 -1.23 13.65 -21.42
N PRO A 114 -2.16 12.69 -21.72
CA PRO A 114 -3.08 12.81 -22.82
C PRO A 114 -4.04 13.99 -22.65
N GLU A 115 -4.42 14.64 -23.74
CA GLU A 115 -5.37 15.77 -23.72
C GLU A 115 -6.75 15.33 -23.17
N GLU A 116 -7.14 14.09 -23.41
CA GLU A 116 -8.38 13.49 -22.93
C GLU A 116 -8.49 13.48 -21.40
N TRP A 117 -7.34 13.47 -20.70
CA TRP A 117 -7.33 13.49 -19.25
C TRP A 117 -7.94 14.76 -18.65
N ALA A 118 -7.97 15.87 -19.40
CA ALA A 118 -8.65 17.08 -18.98
C ALA A 118 -10.16 16.87 -18.75
N HIS A 119 -10.74 15.90 -19.45
CA HIS A 119 -12.17 15.59 -19.42
C HIS A 119 -12.43 14.17 -18.85
N ALA A 120 -11.46 13.56 -18.20
CA ALA A 120 -11.62 12.23 -17.64
C ALA A 120 -12.84 12.16 -16.71
N THR A 121 -13.69 11.16 -16.92
CA THR A 121 -14.86 10.87 -16.09
C THR A 121 -14.58 9.64 -15.24
N GLU A 122 -15.18 9.58 -14.06
CA GLU A 122 -15.06 8.42 -13.18
C GLU A 122 -15.61 7.19 -13.93
N GLY A 123 -14.70 6.32 -14.35
CA GLY A 123 -15.01 5.02 -14.93
C GLY A 123 -14.68 3.97 -13.89
N GLY A 124 -15.64 3.15 -13.51
CA GLY A 124 -15.41 2.05 -12.61
C GLY A 124 -16.51 1.89 -11.56
N PHE A 125 -16.61 0.70 -11.05
CA PHE A 125 -17.52 0.31 -9.99
C PHE A 125 -17.07 0.93 -8.67
N ILE A 126 -17.48 2.17 -8.39
CA ILE A 126 -17.47 2.68 -7.02
C ILE A 126 -18.70 2.05 -6.37
N ALA A 127 -18.48 1.01 -5.58
CA ALA A 127 -19.54 0.48 -4.74
C ALA A 127 -20.12 1.63 -3.92
N LYS A 128 -21.39 1.97 -4.16
CA LYS A 128 -22.14 2.92 -3.33
C LYS A 128 -22.40 2.25 -1.98
N ILE A 129 -21.36 2.20 -1.16
CA ILE A 129 -21.52 1.80 0.24
C ILE A 129 -22.34 2.91 0.89
N ASN A 130 -23.46 2.56 1.47
CA ASN A 130 -24.25 3.51 2.25
C ASN A 130 -23.43 3.89 3.49
N ARG A 131 -22.79 5.06 3.43
CA ARG A 131 -21.88 5.55 4.47
C ARG A 131 -22.65 6.50 5.39
N PRO A 132 -22.50 6.38 6.71
CA PRO A 132 -23.12 7.31 7.67
C PRO A 132 -22.75 8.77 7.37
N ASP A 133 -23.64 9.68 7.76
CA ASP A 133 -23.44 11.13 7.54
C ASP A 133 -22.15 11.64 8.15
N PHE A 134 -21.80 11.18 9.35
CA PHE A 134 -20.55 11.55 9.98
C PHE A 134 -19.33 11.14 9.15
N VAL A 135 -19.35 9.94 8.57
CA VAL A 135 -18.25 9.48 7.72
C VAL A 135 -18.15 10.35 6.47
N ARG A 136 -19.27 10.64 5.79
CA ARG A 136 -19.26 11.44 4.57
C ARG A 136 -18.88 12.90 4.80
N ASN A 137 -19.40 13.49 5.88
CA ASN A 137 -19.32 14.94 6.10
C ASN A 137 -18.12 15.33 6.97
N VAL A 138 -17.51 14.39 7.68
CA VAL A 138 -16.36 14.64 8.54
C VAL A 138 -15.17 13.79 8.12
N CYS A 139 -15.25 12.45 8.23
CA CYS A 139 -14.11 11.58 7.99
C CYS A 139 -13.58 11.71 6.55
N ASP A 140 -14.46 11.71 5.55
CA ASP A 140 -14.04 11.83 4.14
C ASP A 140 -13.44 13.20 3.82
N VAL A 141 -13.91 14.26 4.45
CA VAL A 141 -13.37 15.62 4.28
C VAL A 141 -11.95 15.66 4.89
N MET A 142 -11.79 15.13 6.09
CA MET A 142 -10.47 15.06 6.74
C MET A 142 -9.50 14.17 5.96
N ASN A 143 -9.95 13.04 5.44
CA ASN A 143 -9.13 12.14 4.62
C ASN A 143 -8.68 12.76 3.28
N ARG A 144 -9.44 13.71 2.75
CA ARG A 144 -9.02 14.53 1.60
C ARG A 144 -8.10 15.69 1.97
N GLN A 145 -7.73 15.81 3.25
CA GLN A 145 -6.94 16.94 3.79
C GLN A 145 -7.63 18.31 3.65
N GLU A 146 -8.95 18.30 3.69
CA GLU A 146 -9.82 19.49 3.63
C GLU A 146 -10.46 19.78 5.02
N GLY A 147 -9.88 19.21 6.10
CA GLY A 147 -10.42 19.36 7.45
C GLY A 147 -10.50 20.81 7.95
N ASP A 148 -9.62 21.68 7.48
CA ASP A 148 -9.62 23.11 7.81
C ASP A 148 -10.83 23.87 7.23
N ASP A 149 -11.50 23.30 6.24
CA ASP A 149 -12.73 23.87 5.66
C ASP A 149 -13.98 23.53 6.50
N LEU A 150 -13.85 22.62 7.47
CA LEU A 150 -14.94 22.25 8.36
C LEU A 150 -15.17 23.35 9.41
N PRO A 151 -16.39 23.90 9.52
CA PRO A 151 -16.69 24.87 10.57
C PRO A 151 -16.64 24.19 11.95
N VAL A 152 -16.24 24.95 12.98
CA VAL A 152 -16.17 24.44 14.37
C VAL A 152 -17.49 23.81 14.82
N SER A 153 -18.61 24.33 14.33
CA SER A 153 -19.95 23.80 14.62
C SER A 153 -20.18 22.38 14.12
N THR A 154 -19.36 21.86 13.20
CA THR A 154 -19.39 20.46 12.75
C THR A 154 -19.17 19.51 13.92
N PHE A 155 -18.39 19.92 14.91
CA PHE A 155 -18.03 19.11 16.08
C PHE A 155 -18.94 19.33 17.28
N LYS A 156 -20.05 20.03 17.10
CA LYS A 156 -21.06 20.22 18.15
C LYS A 156 -21.65 18.86 18.56
N GLY A 157 -21.59 18.55 19.85
CA GLY A 157 -22.01 17.25 20.42
C GLY A 157 -20.85 16.27 20.67
N TRP A 158 -19.61 16.67 20.33
CA TRP A 158 -18.39 15.92 20.62
C TRP A 158 -17.33 16.76 21.34
N GLU A 159 -17.77 17.80 22.07
CA GLU A 159 -16.90 18.73 22.79
C GLU A 159 -16.14 18.05 23.96
N ASP A 160 -16.62 16.90 24.40
CA ASP A 160 -15.99 16.07 25.43
C ASP A 160 -14.89 15.15 24.87
N GLY A 161 -14.60 15.22 23.57
CA GLY A 161 -13.61 14.38 22.89
C GLY A 161 -14.11 12.98 22.51
N THR A 162 -15.40 12.67 22.71
CA THR A 162 -15.99 11.44 22.18
C THR A 162 -16.11 11.52 20.66
N PHE A 163 -16.05 10.36 20.01
CA PHE A 163 -16.16 10.26 18.55
C PHE A 163 -17.04 9.07 18.19
N THR A 164 -17.69 9.15 17.04
CA THR A 164 -18.47 8.04 16.49
C THR A 164 -17.57 6.82 16.29
N THR A 165 -17.91 5.71 16.91
CA THR A 165 -17.15 4.45 16.79
C THR A 165 -17.41 3.74 15.46
N GLY A 166 -16.46 2.88 15.05
CA GLY A 166 -16.60 2.04 13.86
C GLY A 166 -16.40 2.76 12.53
N THR A 167 -15.89 3.99 12.52
CA THR A 167 -15.62 4.76 11.29
C THR A 167 -14.56 4.10 10.39
N SER A 168 -13.58 3.41 10.97
CA SER A 168 -12.54 2.68 10.24
C SER A 168 -13.08 1.58 9.33
N HIS A 169 -14.30 1.08 9.59
CA HIS A 169 -14.98 0.14 8.70
C HIS A 169 -15.16 0.69 7.26
N TYR A 170 -15.21 2.00 7.13
CA TYR A 170 -15.38 2.70 5.84
C TYR A 170 -14.07 3.19 5.23
N GLU A 171 -12.96 2.99 5.93
CA GLU A 171 -11.63 3.34 5.46
C GLU A 171 -10.93 2.07 4.94
N ARG A 172 -10.55 2.10 3.66
CA ARG A 172 -9.84 1.00 3.02
C ARG A 172 -8.65 1.57 2.29
N PRO A 173 -7.48 1.67 2.95
CA PRO A 173 -6.31 2.34 2.39
C PRO A 173 -5.71 1.63 1.18
N ALA A 174 -5.92 0.30 1.04
CA ALA A 174 -5.42 -0.51 -0.08
C ALA A 174 -3.93 -0.22 -0.41
N ALA A 175 -3.13 -0.03 0.63
CA ALA A 175 -1.75 0.42 0.51
C ALA A 175 -0.74 -0.69 0.24
N ALA A 176 -1.14 -1.96 0.40
CA ALA A 176 -0.25 -3.10 0.21
C ALA A 176 -0.05 -3.39 -1.26
N ILE A 177 1.20 -3.61 -1.67
CA ILE A 177 1.56 -4.15 -2.99
C ILE A 177 1.67 -5.68 -2.99
N GLN A 178 1.76 -6.27 -1.80
CA GLN A 178 1.76 -7.71 -1.57
C GLN A 178 0.93 -8.02 -0.34
N VAL A 179 0.16 -9.10 -0.40
CA VAL A 179 -0.67 -9.59 0.69
C VAL A 179 -0.34 -11.05 0.99
N PRO A 180 -0.58 -11.54 2.22
CA PRO A 180 -0.34 -12.93 2.53
C PRO A 180 -1.43 -13.82 1.91
N GLU A 181 -1.01 -14.76 1.08
CA GLU A 181 -1.82 -15.90 0.66
C GLU A 181 -1.75 -16.99 1.73
N TRP A 182 -2.91 -17.53 2.12
CA TRP A 182 -2.98 -18.61 3.08
C TRP A 182 -2.91 -19.98 2.38
N ILE A 183 -2.01 -20.82 2.88
CA ILE A 183 -1.79 -22.20 2.41
C ILE A 183 -2.35 -23.15 3.47
N PRO A 184 -3.56 -23.69 3.29
CA PRO A 184 -4.26 -24.50 4.29
C PRO A 184 -3.46 -25.74 4.73
N GLU A 185 -2.80 -26.40 3.80
CA GLU A 185 -2.06 -27.65 4.03
C GLU A 185 -0.88 -27.47 4.98
N ASN A 186 -0.31 -26.27 5.00
CA ASN A 186 0.82 -25.94 5.86
C ASN A 186 0.36 -25.36 7.22
N CYS A 187 -0.91 -24.97 7.33
CA CYS A 187 -1.40 -24.26 8.52
C CYS A 187 -1.62 -25.20 9.70
N ILE A 188 -1.13 -24.83 10.86
CA ILE A 188 -1.29 -25.58 12.13
C ILE A 188 -2.37 -24.97 13.03
N SER A 189 -3.14 -24.01 12.52
CA SER A 189 -4.26 -23.32 13.22
C SER A 189 -3.87 -22.63 14.55
N CYS A 190 -2.63 -22.15 14.66
CA CYS A 190 -2.11 -21.53 15.89
C CYS A 190 -2.55 -20.08 16.09
N ASN A 191 -3.16 -19.42 15.11
CA ASN A 191 -3.66 -18.03 15.12
C ASN A 191 -2.60 -16.94 15.34
N GLN A 192 -1.30 -17.25 15.42
CA GLN A 192 -0.27 -16.23 15.65
C GLN A 192 -0.30 -15.12 14.59
N CYS A 193 -0.58 -15.45 13.33
CA CYS A 193 -0.69 -14.48 12.25
C CYS A 193 -1.80 -13.44 12.48
N ALA A 194 -2.95 -13.86 13.00
CA ALA A 194 -4.06 -12.97 13.33
C ALA A 194 -3.74 -12.13 14.57
N PHE A 195 -3.08 -12.73 15.55
CA PHE A 195 -2.74 -12.08 16.82
C PHE A 195 -1.73 -10.93 16.64
N VAL A 196 -0.76 -11.08 15.73
CA VAL A 196 0.27 -10.05 15.51
C VAL A 196 -0.09 -9.04 14.42
N CYS A 197 -1.23 -9.19 13.74
CA CYS A 197 -1.58 -8.28 12.65
C CYS A 197 -1.96 -6.90 13.21
N PRO A 198 -1.18 -5.82 12.91
CA PRO A 198 -1.42 -4.50 13.48
C PRO A 198 -2.73 -3.87 13.01
N HIS A 199 -3.28 -4.35 11.89
CA HIS A 199 -4.49 -3.83 11.26
C HIS A 199 -5.69 -4.78 11.36
N ALA A 200 -5.57 -5.93 12.08
CA ALA A 200 -6.59 -6.97 12.14
C ALA A 200 -7.09 -7.43 10.76
N ALA A 201 -6.25 -7.28 9.73
CA ALA A 201 -6.53 -7.68 8.36
C ALA A 201 -6.58 -9.22 8.19
N ILE A 202 -6.09 -9.97 9.16
CA ILE A 202 -6.07 -11.44 9.16
C ILE A 202 -6.99 -11.92 10.28
N ARG A 203 -7.97 -12.74 9.90
CA ARG A 203 -8.98 -13.25 10.84
C ARG A 203 -9.17 -14.75 10.68
N PRO A 204 -9.15 -15.53 11.78
CA PRO A 204 -9.52 -16.94 11.77
C PRO A 204 -11.03 -17.09 11.86
N PHE A 205 -11.56 -18.07 11.13
CA PHE A 205 -12.97 -18.44 11.16
C PHE A 205 -13.13 -19.95 11.35
N ILE A 206 -14.19 -20.30 12.08
CA ILE A 206 -14.71 -21.66 12.13
C ILE A 206 -15.93 -21.67 11.23
N VAL A 207 -15.99 -22.62 10.31
CA VAL A 207 -17.00 -22.73 9.26
C VAL A 207 -17.65 -24.09 9.37
N THR A 208 -18.98 -24.15 9.28
CA THR A 208 -19.73 -25.40 9.21
C THR A 208 -19.71 -25.94 7.77
N GLU A 209 -20.06 -27.22 7.60
CA GLU A 209 -20.20 -27.82 6.27
C GLU A 209 -21.27 -27.12 5.43
N GLU A 210 -22.36 -26.64 6.07
CA GLU A 210 -23.40 -25.89 5.38
C GLU A 210 -22.94 -24.52 4.89
N GLU A 211 -22.10 -23.85 5.68
CA GLU A 211 -21.51 -22.54 5.30
C GLU A 211 -20.48 -22.72 4.19
N GLU A 212 -19.64 -23.77 4.27
CA GLU A 212 -18.69 -24.08 3.22
C GLU A 212 -19.41 -24.40 1.90
N ALA A 213 -20.50 -25.16 1.93
CA ALA A 213 -21.28 -25.49 0.74
C ALA A 213 -21.94 -24.27 0.06
N ARG A 214 -22.14 -23.18 0.79
CA ARG A 214 -22.71 -21.92 0.29
C ARG A 214 -21.64 -20.87 -0.05
N ALA A 215 -20.38 -21.19 0.20
CA ALA A 215 -19.29 -20.27 -0.05
C ALA A 215 -19.04 -20.10 -1.56
N PRO A 216 -18.46 -18.97 -1.99
CA PRO A 216 -18.11 -18.77 -3.39
C PRO A 216 -17.01 -19.73 -3.84
N ASP A 217 -16.90 -19.92 -5.16
CA ASP A 217 -15.84 -20.72 -5.76
C ASP A 217 -14.47 -20.26 -5.29
N GLY A 218 -13.58 -21.22 -5.00
CA GLY A 218 -12.23 -20.94 -4.47
C GLY A 218 -12.18 -20.68 -2.97
N PHE A 219 -13.29 -20.82 -2.24
CA PHE A 219 -13.29 -20.76 -0.78
C PHE A 219 -12.73 -22.06 -0.20
N ILE A 220 -11.45 -22.05 0.15
CA ILE A 220 -10.73 -23.23 0.64
C ILE A 220 -10.72 -23.24 2.17
N CYS A 221 -11.15 -24.35 2.78
CA CYS A 221 -11.06 -24.62 4.20
C CYS A 221 -10.18 -25.85 4.47
N ARG A 222 -9.82 -26.04 5.73
CA ARG A 222 -9.25 -27.29 6.24
C ARG A 222 -10.06 -27.79 7.44
N ASP A 223 -9.87 -29.05 7.79
CA ASP A 223 -10.54 -29.56 9.00
C ASP A 223 -10.04 -28.83 10.26
N LEU A 224 -10.95 -28.48 11.15
CA LEU A 224 -10.62 -27.89 12.42
C LEU A 224 -9.90 -28.94 13.28
N PRO A 225 -8.69 -28.67 13.79
CA PRO A 225 -8.02 -29.60 14.72
C PRO A 225 -8.80 -29.74 16.03
N GLY A 226 -8.93 -30.96 16.53
CA GLY A 226 -9.55 -31.22 17.83
C GLY A 226 -10.76 -32.14 17.79
N PRO A 227 -11.51 -32.30 18.91
CA PRO A 227 -12.54 -33.30 19.06
C PRO A 227 -13.84 -33.00 18.34
N LYS A 228 -14.07 -31.76 17.90
CA LYS A 228 -15.29 -31.31 17.22
C LYS A 228 -15.24 -31.72 15.75
N LYS A 229 -15.96 -32.77 15.37
CA LYS A 229 -16.10 -33.22 13.98
C LYS A 229 -17.07 -32.33 13.20
N GLY A 230 -16.87 -32.22 11.88
CA GLY A 230 -17.76 -31.47 10.97
C GLY A 230 -17.55 -29.95 11.00
N LEU A 231 -16.52 -29.46 11.71
CA LEU A 231 -16.15 -28.05 11.66
C LEU A 231 -14.89 -27.87 10.83
N LYS A 232 -14.90 -26.84 10.03
CA LYS A 232 -13.78 -26.41 9.18
C LYS A 232 -13.13 -25.15 9.75
N TYR A 233 -11.89 -24.92 9.37
CA TYR A 233 -11.10 -23.76 9.77
C TYR A 233 -10.58 -23.04 8.54
N ARG A 234 -10.62 -21.71 8.59
CA ARG A 234 -10.08 -20.84 7.54
C ARG A 234 -9.44 -19.60 8.13
N ILE A 235 -8.32 -19.17 7.53
CA ILE A 235 -7.79 -17.81 7.67
C ILE A 235 -8.29 -16.98 6.49
N ILE A 236 -8.89 -15.83 6.79
CA ILE A 236 -9.29 -14.84 5.79
C ILE A 236 -8.38 -13.63 5.94
N VAL A 237 -7.94 -13.09 4.82
CA VAL A 237 -7.16 -11.86 4.72
C VAL A 237 -8.01 -10.81 4.02
N SER A 238 -8.09 -9.61 4.58
CA SER A 238 -8.67 -8.43 3.91
C SER A 238 -7.56 -7.69 3.17
N PRO A 239 -7.46 -7.79 1.84
CA PRO A 239 -6.35 -7.19 1.09
C PRO A 239 -6.30 -5.66 1.21
N GLU A 240 -7.47 -5.01 1.19
CA GLU A 240 -7.60 -3.56 1.27
C GLU A 240 -7.23 -2.99 2.65
N ASP A 241 -7.30 -3.80 3.72
CA ASP A 241 -6.90 -3.42 5.07
C ASP A 241 -5.45 -3.82 5.38
N CYS A 242 -4.82 -4.61 4.51
CA CYS A 242 -3.46 -5.07 4.69
C CYS A 242 -2.44 -3.99 4.30
N TYR A 243 -1.36 -3.87 5.07
CA TYR A 243 -0.24 -2.96 4.77
C TYR A 243 0.99 -3.66 4.18
N GLY A 244 0.91 -4.96 3.92
CA GLY A 244 2.03 -5.70 3.31
C GLY A 244 3.28 -5.83 4.18
N CYS A 245 3.16 -5.63 5.50
CA CYS A 245 4.32 -5.58 6.42
C CYS A 245 5.03 -6.92 6.64
N SER A 246 4.49 -8.03 6.16
CA SER A 246 5.04 -9.38 6.22
C SER A 246 5.20 -9.99 7.63
N ILE A 247 4.78 -9.31 8.70
CA ILE A 247 4.91 -9.81 10.09
C ILE A 247 4.26 -11.19 10.23
N CYS A 248 3.05 -11.37 9.70
CA CYS A 248 2.29 -12.63 9.76
C CYS A 248 3.02 -13.81 9.10
N ALA A 249 3.67 -13.58 7.96
CA ALA A 249 4.46 -14.59 7.27
C ALA A 249 5.75 -14.92 8.05
N ASN A 250 6.40 -13.89 8.62
CA ASN A 250 7.64 -14.07 9.38
C ASN A 250 7.42 -14.86 10.68
N VAL A 251 6.38 -14.56 11.44
CA VAL A 251 6.09 -15.22 12.73
C VAL A 251 5.44 -16.59 12.58
N CYS A 252 5.00 -16.98 11.39
CA CYS A 252 4.35 -18.27 11.18
C CYS A 252 5.29 -19.41 11.62
N PRO A 253 4.91 -20.23 12.64
CA PRO A 253 5.78 -21.27 13.19
C PRO A 253 5.70 -22.57 12.40
N ALA A 254 4.82 -22.68 11.43
CA ALA A 254 4.67 -23.89 10.62
C ALA A 254 5.99 -24.23 9.91
N PRO A 255 6.42 -25.51 9.87
CA PRO A 255 7.67 -25.94 9.23
C PRO A 255 7.77 -25.50 7.76
N LYS A 256 6.65 -25.61 7.03
CA LYS A 256 6.42 -24.93 5.77
C LYS A 256 5.49 -23.76 6.05
N LYS A 257 5.91 -22.55 5.71
CA LYS A 257 5.12 -21.36 5.96
C LYS A 257 3.69 -21.51 5.41
N ALA A 258 2.71 -21.21 6.27
CA ALA A 258 1.30 -21.23 5.90
C ALA A 258 0.81 -19.89 5.34
N LEU A 259 1.66 -18.87 5.36
CA LEU A 259 1.41 -17.56 4.78
C LEU A 259 2.60 -17.17 3.91
N VAL A 260 2.33 -16.88 2.66
CA VAL A 260 3.33 -16.46 1.67
C VAL A 260 2.87 -15.15 1.05
N MET A 261 3.76 -14.15 1.04
CA MET A 261 3.44 -12.85 0.44
C MET A 261 3.35 -12.99 -1.08
N LYS A 262 2.25 -12.53 -1.65
CA LYS A 262 1.97 -12.53 -3.08
C LYS A 262 1.59 -11.13 -3.54
N PRO A 263 1.91 -10.73 -4.77
CA PRO A 263 1.33 -9.51 -5.36
C PRO A 263 -0.19 -9.56 -5.33
N ILE A 264 -0.82 -8.39 -5.22
CA ILE A 264 -2.28 -8.24 -5.32
C ILE A 264 -2.72 -8.43 -6.75
#